data_5f1f6f9b80996beaada739561bcf68c4
#
_entry.id   5f1f6f9b80996beaada739561bcf68c4
#
_cell.length_a   1.000
_cell.length_b   1.000
_cell.length_c   1.000
_cell.angle_alpha   90.00
_cell.angle_beta   90.00
_cell.angle_gamma   90.00
#
_symmetry.space_group_name_H-M   'P 1'
#
loop_
_entity.id
_entity.type
_entity.pdbx_description
1 polymer ?
#
loop_
_entity_poly.entity_id
_entity_poly.type
_entity_poly.pdbx_seq_one_letter_code
_entity_poly.pdbx_strand_id
1 'polypeptide(L)'
;MSSFVAPLSAGNMEEMTQQEFDYFSALILQHVGIKLENEKRSMLEMRLYKRLSTLQLRSFRQYMQVLQQDNGSELVAFTNVVTTNKTSFFREQRHFNVLKHDILTQPRTEKTFIWSAACSSGEEAFSLAMQCEAIKSEHPHFDYRILATDVDTQRLEMCARAEYADELREDIPTLFQYQFIEREKRNGNTFTLAEQLKRNIKFRQHNLIHYPEKFGIQFHYIFLRNVLFYFPPSTGEKVVRALVSQLQPGGLFFVGLTESLQHMDVGLELVDVSVYRKPKSGRAVDE
;
A
#
# COMPACT_ATOMS: atom_id res chain seq x y z
N MET A 1 -12.60 27.44 30.56
CA MET A 1 -12.93 28.28 29.40
C MET A 1 -12.03 27.84 28.24
N SER A 2 -12.52 26.99 27.38
CA SER A 2 -11.76 26.47 26.23
C SER A 2 -11.93 27.49 25.08
N SER A 3 -10.87 28.20 24.77
CA SER A 3 -10.84 29.12 23.64
C SER A 3 -10.82 28.30 22.35
N PHE A 4 -11.95 28.27 21.66
CA PHE A 4 -12.03 27.84 20.27
C PHE A 4 -11.18 28.80 19.41
N VAL A 5 -9.97 28.39 19.06
CA VAL A 5 -9.18 29.07 18.04
C VAL A 5 -9.72 28.62 16.69
N ALA A 6 -10.33 29.53 15.95
CA ALA A 6 -10.81 29.25 14.58
C ALA A 6 -9.64 28.77 13.69
N PRO A 7 -9.85 27.82 12.79
CA PRO A 7 -8.81 27.39 11.85
C PRO A 7 -8.37 28.59 10.99
N LEU A 8 -7.04 28.76 10.84
CA LEU A 8 -6.46 29.79 9.98
C LEU A 8 -7.06 29.66 8.57
N SER A 9 -7.71 30.71 8.08
CA SER A 9 -8.23 30.73 6.72
C SER A 9 -7.06 30.68 5.73
N ALA A 10 -7.17 29.90 4.67
CA ALA A 10 -6.15 29.72 3.62
C ALA A 10 -5.70 31.02 2.93
N GLY A 11 -6.37 32.15 3.20
CA GLY A 11 -6.11 33.43 2.58
C GLY A 11 -4.89 34.20 3.07
N ASN A 12 -4.12 33.68 4.06
CA ASN A 12 -2.95 34.39 4.64
C ASN A 12 -1.68 33.51 4.74
N MET A 13 -1.60 32.41 4.02
CA MET A 13 -0.39 31.58 4.01
C MET A 13 0.44 31.94 2.77
N GLU A 14 1.76 32.11 2.97
CA GLU A 14 2.70 32.36 1.88
C GLU A 14 2.77 31.14 0.95
N GLU A 15 2.90 31.40 -0.36
CA GLU A 15 3.17 30.32 -1.33
C GLU A 15 4.52 29.67 -1.04
N MET A 16 4.61 28.36 -1.29
CA MET A 16 5.86 27.62 -1.12
C MET A 16 6.92 28.12 -2.10
N THR A 17 8.08 28.57 -1.62
CA THR A 17 9.22 28.94 -2.44
C THR A 17 9.88 27.72 -3.10
N GLN A 18 10.70 27.94 -4.14
CA GLN A 18 11.45 26.84 -4.76
C GLN A 18 12.39 26.16 -3.77
N GLN A 19 13.06 26.91 -2.91
CA GLN A 19 13.95 26.33 -1.90
C GLN A 19 13.21 25.43 -0.89
N GLU A 20 12.01 25.81 -0.49
CA GLU A 20 11.18 25.00 0.41
C GLU A 20 10.69 23.74 -0.29
N PHE A 21 10.26 23.84 -1.57
CA PHE A 21 9.91 22.68 -2.37
C PHE A 21 11.07 21.71 -2.52
N ASP A 22 12.27 22.19 -2.84
CA ASP A 22 13.48 21.39 -2.99
C ASP A 22 13.83 20.67 -1.68
N TYR A 23 13.72 21.36 -0.54
CA TYR A 23 13.93 20.76 0.78
C TYR A 23 12.95 19.62 1.06
N PHE A 24 11.64 19.87 0.90
CA PHE A 24 10.63 18.83 1.16
C PHE A 24 10.73 17.68 0.18
N SER A 25 11.02 17.95 -1.10
CA SER A 25 11.22 16.92 -2.12
C SER A 25 12.42 16.03 -1.80
N ALA A 26 13.54 16.61 -1.35
CA ALA A 26 14.71 15.87 -0.91
C ALA A 26 14.39 15.00 0.32
N LEU A 27 13.65 15.54 1.28
CA LEU A 27 13.23 14.81 2.47
C LEU A 27 12.32 13.62 2.13
N ILE A 28 11.35 13.80 1.22
CA ILE A 28 10.47 12.76 0.72
C ILE A 28 11.27 11.66 0.01
N LEU A 29 12.20 12.06 -0.87
CA LEU A 29 13.06 11.10 -1.57
C LEU A 29 13.91 10.29 -0.59
N GLN A 30 14.49 10.93 0.40
CA GLN A 30 15.34 10.30 1.41
C GLN A 30 14.56 9.32 2.30
N HIS A 31 13.38 9.70 2.76
CA HIS A 31 12.64 8.94 3.78
C HIS A 31 11.60 7.98 3.22
N VAL A 32 11.07 8.24 2.02
CA VAL A 32 10.01 7.41 1.41
C VAL A 32 10.41 6.87 0.04
N GLY A 33 11.48 7.40 -0.55
CA GLY A 33 11.97 7.02 -1.87
C GLY A 33 11.16 7.63 -3.03
N ILE A 34 10.15 8.44 -2.75
CA ILE A 34 9.28 9.04 -3.75
C ILE A 34 9.98 10.25 -4.36
N LYS A 35 10.07 10.29 -5.70
CA LYS A 35 10.56 11.44 -6.45
C LYS A 35 9.39 12.36 -6.78
N LEU A 36 9.50 13.64 -6.41
CA LEU A 36 8.56 14.68 -6.80
C LEU A 36 9.17 15.56 -7.88
N GLU A 37 8.47 15.69 -9.00
CA GLU A 37 8.80 16.65 -10.05
C GLU A 37 8.16 18.01 -9.73
N ASN A 38 8.71 19.10 -10.31
CA ASN A 38 8.28 20.49 -10.02
C ASN A 38 6.78 20.71 -10.23
N GLU A 39 6.16 20.02 -11.19
CA GLU A 39 4.73 20.09 -11.48
C GLU A 39 3.85 19.63 -10.30
N LYS A 40 4.43 18.90 -9.34
CA LYS A 40 3.75 18.44 -8.13
C LYS A 40 3.83 19.44 -6.96
N ARG A 41 4.46 20.60 -7.15
CA ARG A 41 4.65 21.62 -6.10
C ARG A 41 3.31 22.06 -5.50
N SER A 42 2.33 22.46 -6.32
CA SER A 42 1.02 22.90 -5.82
C SER A 42 0.27 21.79 -5.07
N MET A 43 0.44 20.54 -5.50
CA MET A 43 -0.12 19.39 -4.78
C MET A 43 0.53 19.22 -3.40
N LEU A 44 1.86 19.29 -3.32
CA LEU A 44 2.60 19.20 -2.06
C LEU A 44 2.22 20.34 -1.13
N GLU A 45 2.20 21.55 -1.64
CA GLU A 45 1.78 22.77 -0.93
C GLU A 45 0.40 22.59 -0.27
N MET A 46 -0.59 22.19 -1.06
CA MET A 46 -1.95 21.98 -0.58
C MET A 46 -2.04 20.91 0.53
N ARG A 47 -1.25 19.83 0.42
CA ARG A 47 -1.18 18.78 1.44
C ARG A 47 -0.53 19.30 2.73
N LEU A 48 0.56 20.04 2.61
CA LEU A 48 1.28 20.57 3.77
C LEU A 48 0.50 21.70 4.47
N TYR A 49 -0.33 22.48 3.77
CA TYR A 49 -1.18 23.48 4.42
C TYR A 49 -2.04 22.90 5.54
N LYS A 50 -2.62 21.72 5.30
CA LYS A 50 -3.40 21.05 6.35
C LYS A 50 -2.54 20.76 7.58
N ARG A 51 -1.29 20.39 7.39
CA ARG A 51 -0.38 20.09 8.51
C ARG A 51 0.06 21.36 9.22
N LEU A 52 0.43 22.40 8.47
CA LEU A 52 0.76 23.70 9.04
C LEU A 52 -0.39 24.24 9.91
N SER A 53 -1.62 24.16 9.40
CA SER A 53 -2.83 24.56 10.15
C SER A 53 -2.98 23.78 11.45
N THR A 54 -2.77 22.46 11.43
CA THR A 54 -2.82 21.60 12.62
C THR A 54 -1.79 22.01 13.68
N LEU A 55 -0.59 22.40 13.25
CA LEU A 55 0.52 22.85 14.09
C LEU A 55 0.49 24.35 14.41
N GLN A 56 -0.52 25.09 13.90
CA GLN A 56 -0.67 26.54 14.05
C GLN A 56 0.55 27.32 13.51
N LEU A 57 1.20 26.78 12.46
CA LEU A 57 2.33 27.42 11.78
C LEU A 57 1.83 28.31 10.64
N ARG A 58 2.60 29.37 10.33
CA ARG A 58 2.22 30.38 9.32
C ARG A 58 3.02 30.28 8.04
N SER A 59 4.14 29.53 8.02
CA SER A 59 5.00 29.42 6.84
C SER A 59 5.64 28.03 6.75
N PHE A 60 6.01 27.62 5.53
CA PHE A 60 6.76 26.38 5.27
C PHE A 60 8.13 26.41 5.93
N ARG A 61 8.76 27.57 6.03
CA ARG A 61 10.04 27.75 6.73
C ARG A 61 9.94 27.36 8.21
N GLN A 62 8.86 27.74 8.91
CA GLN A 62 8.63 27.30 10.29
C GLN A 62 8.47 25.77 10.37
N TYR A 63 7.78 25.18 9.40
CA TYR A 63 7.60 23.74 9.35
C TYR A 63 8.92 22.99 9.09
N MET A 64 9.79 23.52 8.23
CA MET A 64 11.16 22.98 8.06
C MET A 64 11.93 22.97 9.39
N GLN A 65 11.83 24.02 10.19
CA GLN A 65 12.48 24.06 11.51
C GLN A 65 11.91 23.01 12.47
N VAL A 66 10.60 22.79 12.46
CA VAL A 66 9.96 21.74 13.25
C VAL A 66 10.51 20.36 12.85
N LEU A 67 10.55 20.04 11.54
CA LEU A 67 11.09 18.78 11.05
C LEU A 67 12.58 18.57 11.36
N GLN A 68 13.37 19.65 11.37
CA GLN A 68 14.81 19.58 11.71
C GLN A 68 15.06 19.32 13.21
N GLN A 69 14.13 19.72 14.07
CA GLN A 69 14.22 19.55 15.52
C GLN A 69 13.47 18.33 16.03
N ASP A 70 12.76 17.63 15.13
CA ASP A 70 11.89 16.50 15.46
C ASP A 70 12.72 15.27 15.87
N ASN A 71 12.19 14.52 16.83
CA ASN A 71 12.70 13.23 17.28
C ASN A 71 12.13 12.03 16.47
N GLY A 72 11.46 12.29 15.35
CA GLY A 72 10.89 11.31 14.44
C GLY A 72 9.36 11.26 14.39
N SER A 73 8.65 11.87 15.34
CA SER A 73 7.18 11.85 15.38
C SER A 73 6.56 12.71 14.30
N GLU A 74 7.13 13.89 14.05
CA GLU A 74 6.65 14.77 12.99
C GLU A 74 7.00 14.25 11.61
N LEU A 75 8.14 13.58 11.48
CA LEU A 75 8.52 12.92 10.22
C LEU A 75 7.52 11.83 9.81
N VAL A 76 6.96 11.09 10.77
CA VAL A 76 5.86 10.15 10.50
C VAL A 76 4.61 10.88 10.03
N ALA A 77 4.22 11.97 10.69
CA ALA A 77 3.07 12.79 10.28
C ALA A 77 3.27 13.41 8.90
N PHE A 78 4.48 13.90 8.61
CA PHE A 78 4.88 14.39 7.29
C PHE A 78 4.75 13.29 6.22
N THR A 79 5.27 12.09 6.49
CA THR A 79 5.15 10.94 5.59
C THR A 79 3.70 10.62 5.26
N ASN A 80 2.82 10.56 6.25
CA ASN A 80 1.39 10.30 6.06
C ASN A 80 0.70 11.36 5.18
N VAL A 81 1.13 12.62 5.25
CA VAL A 81 0.54 13.71 4.45
C VAL A 81 1.00 13.67 3.00
N VAL A 82 2.26 13.30 2.74
CA VAL A 82 2.86 13.38 1.40
C VAL A 82 2.58 12.15 0.53
N THR A 83 2.24 11.01 1.14
CA THR A 83 1.90 9.78 0.41
C THR A 83 0.61 9.92 -0.40
N THR A 84 0.52 9.22 -1.52
CA THR A 84 -0.68 9.17 -2.36
C THR A 84 -1.30 7.78 -2.25
N ASN A 85 -2.53 7.72 -1.72
CA ASN A 85 -3.15 6.49 -1.24
C ASN A 85 -4.43 6.14 -2.03
N LYS A 86 -4.41 6.26 -3.38
CA LYS A 86 -5.57 5.91 -4.21
C LYS A 86 -5.65 4.39 -4.36
N THR A 87 -6.68 3.79 -3.79
CA THR A 87 -6.96 2.35 -3.86
C THR A 87 -8.46 2.11 -4.02
N SER A 88 -8.87 0.89 -4.35
CA SER A 88 -10.27 0.44 -4.37
C SER A 88 -10.34 -1.07 -4.16
N PHE A 89 -11.52 -1.56 -3.77
CA PHE A 89 -11.76 -3.00 -3.69
C PHE A 89 -11.66 -3.63 -5.07
N PHE A 90 -11.08 -4.83 -5.15
CA PHE A 90 -10.91 -5.61 -6.38
C PHE A 90 -10.32 -4.83 -7.57
N ARG A 91 -9.56 -3.77 -7.30
CA ARG A 91 -8.84 -3.01 -8.33
C ARG A 91 -8.04 -3.96 -9.22
N GLU A 92 -8.23 -3.84 -10.56
CA GLU A 92 -7.57 -4.69 -11.55
C GLU A 92 -7.95 -6.18 -11.36
N GLN A 93 -9.24 -6.49 -11.46
CA GLN A 93 -9.88 -7.79 -11.22
C GLN A 93 -9.15 -9.00 -11.83
N ARG A 94 -8.43 -8.80 -12.95
CA ARG A 94 -7.63 -9.85 -13.62
C ARG A 94 -6.65 -10.51 -12.66
N HIS A 95 -6.00 -9.74 -11.78
CA HIS A 95 -5.02 -10.27 -10.83
C HIS A 95 -5.66 -11.24 -9.82
N PHE A 96 -6.87 -10.95 -9.37
CA PHE A 96 -7.60 -11.85 -8.46
C PHE A 96 -8.01 -13.15 -9.18
N ASN A 97 -8.33 -13.08 -10.47
CA ASN A 97 -8.63 -14.26 -11.28
C ASN A 97 -7.39 -15.15 -11.47
N VAL A 98 -6.22 -14.54 -11.76
CA VAL A 98 -4.94 -15.26 -11.86
C VAL A 98 -4.58 -15.89 -10.52
N LEU A 99 -4.71 -15.16 -9.42
CA LEU A 99 -4.48 -15.67 -8.05
C LEU A 99 -5.37 -16.89 -7.77
N LYS A 100 -6.69 -16.78 -8.00
CA LYS A 100 -7.65 -17.90 -7.80
C LYS A 100 -7.25 -19.10 -8.64
N HIS A 101 -6.96 -18.91 -9.92
CA HIS A 101 -6.56 -19.98 -10.81
C HIS A 101 -5.29 -20.70 -10.34
N ASP A 102 -4.25 -19.94 -9.96
CA ASP A 102 -2.98 -20.51 -9.48
C ASP A 102 -3.15 -21.29 -8.16
N ILE A 103 -3.96 -20.80 -7.22
CA ILE A 103 -4.27 -21.49 -5.97
C ILE A 103 -4.95 -22.84 -6.26
N LEU A 104 -5.94 -22.86 -7.17
CA LEU A 104 -6.73 -24.05 -7.47
C LEU A 104 -5.96 -25.07 -8.31
N THR A 105 -5.07 -24.64 -9.18
CA THR A 105 -4.29 -25.53 -10.07
C THR A 105 -2.98 -26.01 -9.45
N GLN A 106 -2.49 -25.32 -8.41
CA GLN A 106 -1.30 -25.70 -7.66
C GLN A 106 -1.63 -25.87 -6.15
N PRO A 107 -2.44 -26.90 -5.79
CA PRO A 107 -2.84 -27.09 -4.40
C PRO A 107 -1.60 -27.33 -3.53
N ARG A 108 -1.60 -26.69 -2.36
CA ARG A 108 -0.54 -26.76 -1.37
C ARG A 108 -1.05 -27.46 -0.13
N THR A 109 -0.20 -28.28 0.46
CA THR A 109 -0.49 -28.92 1.76
C THR A 109 -0.17 -27.99 2.93
N GLU A 110 0.65 -26.97 2.68
CA GLU A 110 1.03 -25.95 3.65
C GLU A 110 0.20 -24.68 3.50
N LYS A 111 0.25 -23.83 4.52
CA LYS A 111 -0.42 -22.56 4.55
C LYS A 111 0.10 -21.61 3.46
N THR A 112 -0.81 -20.98 2.74
CA THR A 112 -0.49 -19.99 1.71
C THR A 112 -0.21 -18.63 2.34
N PHE A 113 0.96 -18.07 2.09
CA PHE A 113 1.36 -16.74 2.54
C PHE A 113 1.28 -15.73 1.38
N ILE A 114 0.58 -14.63 1.62
CA ILE A 114 0.37 -13.54 0.66
C ILE A 114 0.90 -12.24 1.28
N TRP A 115 1.59 -11.41 0.50
CA TRP A 115 2.01 -10.08 0.94
C TRP A 115 1.41 -9.00 0.04
N SER A 116 0.59 -8.13 0.61
CA SER A 116 0.16 -6.87 0.01
C SER A 116 1.14 -5.79 0.48
N ALA A 117 2.06 -5.42 -0.40
CA ALA A 117 3.13 -4.46 -0.14
C ALA A 117 2.71 -3.09 -0.68
N ALA A 118 2.49 -2.11 0.19
CA ALA A 118 1.79 -0.83 -0.02
C ALA A 118 0.25 -1.01 -0.09
N CYS A 119 -0.33 -1.51 1.00
CA CYS A 119 -1.76 -1.85 1.07
C CYS A 119 -2.69 -0.63 1.23
N SER A 120 -2.16 0.57 1.42
CA SER A 120 -2.94 1.79 1.69
C SER A 120 -3.97 1.59 2.80
N SER A 121 -5.23 1.96 2.57
CA SER A 121 -6.36 1.81 3.51
C SER A 121 -6.94 0.40 3.58
N GLY A 122 -6.33 -0.59 2.92
CA GLY A 122 -6.59 -2.01 3.12
C GLY A 122 -7.51 -2.67 2.11
N GLU A 123 -8.07 -1.94 1.14
CA GLU A 123 -9.01 -2.46 0.14
C GLU A 123 -8.43 -3.66 -0.62
N GLU A 124 -7.13 -3.62 -0.99
CA GLU A 124 -6.45 -4.74 -1.64
C GLU A 124 -6.35 -5.94 -0.68
N ALA A 125 -5.89 -5.73 0.55
CA ALA A 125 -5.72 -6.80 1.53
C ALA A 125 -7.04 -7.48 1.88
N PHE A 126 -8.12 -6.72 2.01
CA PHE A 126 -9.46 -7.27 2.25
C PHE A 126 -10.04 -7.97 1.01
N SER A 127 -9.79 -7.46 -0.19
CA SER A 127 -10.18 -8.15 -1.44
C SER A 127 -9.47 -9.49 -1.58
N LEU A 128 -8.18 -9.56 -1.23
CA LEU A 128 -7.43 -10.82 -1.15
C LEU A 128 -8.02 -11.78 -0.11
N ALA A 129 -8.40 -11.27 1.06
CA ALA A 129 -9.02 -12.08 2.10
C ALA A 129 -10.40 -12.62 1.67
N MET A 130 -11.26 -11.79 1.08
CA MET A 130 -12.56 -12.21 0.53
C MET A 130 -12.39 -13.31 -0.52
N GLN A 131 -11.44 -13.15 -1.44
CA GLN A 131 -11.14 -14.17 -2.46
C GLN A 131 -10.65 -15.47 -1.82
N CYS A 132 -9.79 -15.40 -0.81
CA CYS A 132 -9.27 -16.57 -0.11
C CYS A 132 -10.35 -17.27 0.73
N GLU A 133 -11.24 -16.54 1.40
CA GLU A 133 -12.37 -17.12 2.14
C GLU A 133 -13.35 -17.84 1.20
N ALA A 134 -13.60 -17.26 0.02
CA ALA A 134 -14.42 -17.94 -1.00
C ALA A 134 -13.78 -19.25 -1.47
N ILE A 135 -12.47 -19.26 -1.71
CA ILE A 135 -11.76 -20.50 -2.06
C ILE A 135 -11.84 -21.49 -0.90
N LYS A 136 -11.63 -21.05 0.34
CA LYS A 136 -11.68 -21.90 1.53
C LYS A 136 -13.05 -22.54 1.77
N SER A 137 -14.14 -21.86 1.43
CA SER A 137 -15.50 -22.40 1.55
C SER A 137 -15.74 -23.59 0.61
N GLU A 138 -15.10 -23.58 -0.58
CA GLU A 138 -15.18 -24.66 -1.58
C GLU A 138 -14.09 -25.73 -1.35
N HIS A 139 -12.96 -25.34 -0.73
CA HIS A 139 -11.78 -26.17 -0.48
C HIS A 139 -11.33 -26.06 0.99
N PRO A 140 -11.96 -26.78 1.94
CA PRO A 140 -11.73 -26.62 3.39
C PRO A 140 -10.30 -26.88 3.87
N HIS A 141 -9.49 -27.58 3.10
CA HIS A 141 -8.07 -27.82 3.40
C HIS A 141 -7.17 -26.62 3.05
N PHE A 142 -7.67 -25.64 2.27
CA PHE A 142 -6.94 -24.42 1.96
C PHE A 142 -6.88 -23.52 3.20
N ASP A 143 -5.67 -23.11 3.58
CA ASP A 143 -5.45 -22.10 4.64
C ASP A 143 -4.48 -21.03 4.16
N TYR A 144 -4.66 -19.83 4.67
CA TYR A 144 -3.89 -18.67 4.21
C TYR A 144 -3.58 -17.67 5.33
N ARG A 145 -2.57 -16.84 5.09
CA ARG A 145 -2.27 -15.63 5.88
C ARG A 145 -1.85 -14.52 4.94
N ILE A 146 -2.27 -13.32 5.25
CA ILE A 146 -1.92 -12.10 4.52
C ILE A 146 -1.10 -11.21 5.43
N LEU A 147 0.08 -10.79 4.96
CA LEU A 147 0.79 -9.64 5.49
C LEU A 147 0.40 -8.43 4.64
N ALA A 148 -0.10 -7.38 5.27
CA ALA A 148 -0.45 -6.13 4.60
C ALA A 148 0.40 -5.01 5.21
N THR A 149 1.20 -4.34 4.38
CA THR A 149 2.14 -3.32 4.86
C THR A 149 1.97 -2.01 4.12
N ASP A 150 2.15 -0.93 4.86
CA ASP A 150 2.22 0.42 4.29
C ASP A 150 3.17 1.29 5.12
N VAL A 151 3.67 2.39 4.56
CA VAL A 151 4.45 3.38 5.28
C VAL A 151 3.55 4.35 6.05
N ASP A 152 2.32 4.56 5.57
CA ASP A 152 1.34 5.49 6.12
C ASP A 152 0.59 4.84 7.30
N THR A 153 0.92 5.30 8.51
CA THR A 153 0.31 4.78 9.75
C THR A 153 -1.18 5.09 9.87
N GLN A 154 -1.65 6.23 9.32
CA GLN A 154 -3.06 6.58 9.34
C GLN A 154 -3.88 5.65 8.45
N ARG A 155 -3.31 5.19 7.34
CA ARG A 155 -3.94 4.17 6.48
C ARG A 155 -4.04 2.82 7.18
N LEU A 156 -2.99 2.43 7.90
CA LEU A 156 -3.02 1.20 8.69
C LEU A 156 -4.05 1.25 9.83
N GLU A 157 -4.28 2.41 10.43
CA GLU A 157 -5.38 2.60 11.39
C GLU A 157 -6.76 2.42 10.73
N MET A 158 -6.95 2.88 9.49
CA MET A 158 -8.18 2.62 8.72
C MET A 158 -8.36 1.12 8.46
N CYS A 159 -7.28 0.42 8.06
CA CYS A 159 -7.30 -1.04 7.92
C CYS A 159 -7.77 -1.75 9.19
N ALA A 160 -7.26 -1.34 10.37
CA ALA A 160 -7.64 -1.94 11.64
C ALA A 160 -9.13 -1.74 11.97
N ARG A 161 -9.69 -0.58 11.61
CA ARG A 161 -11.13 -0.32 11.77
C ARG A 161 -11.98 -1.09 10.78
N ALA A 162 -11.48 -1.32 9.55
CA ALA A 162 -12.19 -1.95 8.43
C ALA A 162 -13.57 -1.30 8.17
N GLU A 163 -13.65 0.01 8.34
CA GLU A 163 -14.83 0.85 8.11
C GLU A 163 -14.59 1.73 6.88
N TYR A 164 -15.51 1.67 5.91
CA TYR A 164 -15.38 2.30 4.61
C TYR A 164 -16.63 3.09 4.26
N ALA A 165 -16.48 4.13 3.43
CA ALA A 165 -17.57 4.89 2.87
C ALA A 165 -18.44 4.01 1.96
N ASP A 166 -19.76 4.22 1.98
CA ASP A 166 -20.72 3.34 1.29
C ASP A 166 -20.52 3.33 -0.24
N GLU A 167 -19.99 4.41 -0.80
CA GLU A 167 -19.68 4.51 -2.24
C GLU A 167 -18.68 3.43 -2.68
N LEU A 168 -17.77 2.98 -1.79
CA LEU A 168 -16.78 1.93 -2.11
C LEU A 168 -17.40 0.52 -2.17
N ARG A 169 -18.65 0.36 -1.76
CA ARG A 169 -19.36 -0.91 -1.80
C ARG A 169 -19.52 -1.43 -3.25
N GLU A 170 -19.73 -0.50 -4.19
CA GLU A 170 -19.93 -0.85 -5.61
C GLU A 170 -18.72 -1.58 -6.22
N ASP A 171 -17.52 -1.34 -5.69
CA ASP A 171 -16.29 -2.03 -6.13
C ASP A 171 -16.24 -3.50 -5.64
N ILE A 172 -17.06 -3.88 -4.66
CA ILE A 172 -17.09 -5.24 -4.09
C ILE A 172 -18.11 -6.08 -4.87
N PRO A 173 -17.72 -7.25 -5.41
CA PRO A 173 -18.68 -8.16 -6.07
C PRO A 173 -19.87 -8.49 -5.16
N THR A 174 -21.09 -8.48 -5.71
CA THR A 174 -22.35 -8.61 -4.98
C THR A 174 -22.37 -9.84 -4.02
N LEU A 175 -21.82 -10.97 -4.47
CA LEU A 175 -21.71 -12.16 -3.62
C LEU A 175 -20.91 -11.90 -2.34
N PHE A 176 -19.80 -11.17 -2.45
CA PHE A 176 -18.93 -10.83 -1.32
C PHE A 176 -19.55 -9.75 -0.43
N GLN A 177 -20.36 -8.84 -1.00
CA GLN A 177 -21.13 -7.90 -0.19
C GLN A 177 -22.04 -8.63 0.80
N TYR A 178 -22.81 -9.64 0.33
CA TYR A 178 -23.69 -10.43 1.20
C TYR A 178 -22.94 -11.25 2.24
N GLN A 179 -21.74 -11.72 1.92
CA GLN A 179 -20.98 -12.59 2.80
C GLN A 179 -20.14 -11.85 3.84
N PHE A 180 -19.63 -10.67 3.49
CA PHE A 180 -18.54 -10.04 4.24
C PHE A 180 -18.80 -8.59 4.66
N ILE A 181 -19.95 -7.99 4.29
CA ILE A 181 -20.33 -6.69 4.82
C ILE A 181 -21.20 -6.92 6.05
N GLU A 182 -20.69 -6.47 7.19
CA GLU A 182 -21.48 -6.35 8.41
C GLU A 182 -22.17 -4.99 8.41
N ARG A 183 -23.32 -4.91 9.08
CA ARG A 183 -24.31 -3.83 9.00
C ARG A 183 -23.76 -2.41 8.94
N GLU A 184 -24.49 -1.61 8.17
CA GLU A 184 -24.48 -0.15 8.18
C GLU A 184 -24.63 0.41 9.60
N LYS A 185 -23.76 1.37 9.98
CA LYS A 185 -24.07 2.25 11.12
C LYS A 185 -25.37 3.01 10.83
N ARG A 186 -26.15 3.29 11.85
CA ARG A 186 -27.49 3.92 11.79
C ARG A 186 -27.64 5.16 10.89
N ASN A 187 -26.56 5.72 10.35
CA ASN A 187 -26.54 6.91 9.49
C ASN A 187 -26.30 6.60 7.99
N GLY A 188 -26.19 5.33 7.58
CA GLY A 188 -26.24 4.94 6.16
C GLY A 188 -25.02 5.29 5.28
N ASN A 189 -23.99 5.97 5.80
CA ASN A 189 -22.89 6.49 4.96
C ASN A 189 -21.61 5.63 5.01
N THR A 190 -21.55 4.59 5.84
CA THR A 190 -20.38 3.71 5.96
C THR A 190 -20.81 2.27 6.19
N PHE A 191 -19.97 1.34 5.75
CA PHE A 191 -20.11 -0.07 6.06
C PHE A 191 -18.84 -0.60 6.75
N THR A 192 -18.96 -1.71 7.46
CA THR A 192 -17.84 -2.42 8.07
C THR A 192 -17.71 -3.81 7.47
N LEU A 193 -16.47 -4.27 7.35
CA LEU A 193 -16.18 -5.64 6.91
C LEU A 193 -16.19 -6.61 8.09
N ALA A 194 -16.62 -7.84 7.79
CA ALA A 194 -16.74 -8.92 8.75
C ALA A 194 -15.42 -9.20 9.47
N GLU A 195 -15.50 -9.37 10.79
CA GLU A 195 -14.33 -9.61 11.65
C GLU A 195 -13.53 -10.86 11.24
N GLN A 196 -14.20 -11.85 10.64
CA GLN A 196 -13.53 -13.06 10.13
C GLN A 196 -12.42 -12.76 9.12
N LEU A 197 -12.56 -11.72 8.27
CA LEU A 197 -11.53 -11.33 7.30
C LEU A 197 -10.26 -10.85 7.98
N LYS A 198 -10.38 -10.10 9.08
CA LYS A 198 -9.24 -9.56 9.82
C LYS A 198 -8.37 -10.64 10.48
N ARG A 199 -8.96 -11.78 10.85
CA ARG A 199 -8.23 -12.86 11.54
C ARG A 199 -7.05 -13.42 10.77
N ASN A 200 -7.10 -13.33 9.44
CA ASN A 200 -6.08 -13.87 8.54
C ASN A 200 -5.16 -12.77 7.97
N ILE A 201 -5.38 -11.50 8.33
CA ILE A 201 -4.56 -10.37 7.89
C ILE A 201 -3.76 -9.81 9.07
N LYS A 202 -2.46 -9.61 8.85
CA LYS A 202 -1.58 -8.87 9.76
C LYS A 202 -1.19 -7.55 9.11
N PHE A 203 -1.65 -6.45 9.68
CA PHE A 203 -1.23 -5.11 9.27
C PHE A 203 0.04 -4.70 9.99
N ARG A 204 0.99 -4.10 9.25
CA ARG A 204 2.28 -3.67 9.79
C ARG A 204 2.82 -2.46 9.05
N GLN A 205 3.35 -1.49 9.78
CA GLN A 205 4.12 -0.41 9.17
C GLN A 205 5.41 -0.98 8.58
N HIS A 206 5.67 -0.67 7.31
CA HIS A 206 6.89 -1.05 6.61
C HIS A 206 7.19 -0.04 5.51
N ASN A 207 8.43 0.41 5.45
CA ASN A 207 8.91 1.29 4.40
C ASN A 207 9.68 0.46 3.37
N LEU A 208 9.19 0.45 2.15
CA LEU A 208 9.74 -0.35 1.05
C LEU A 208 11.20 -0.05 0.70
N ILE A 209 11.68 1.16 0.99
CA ILE A 209 13.08 1.52 0.73
C ILE A 209 14.06 1.12 1.85
N HIS A 210 13.55 0.68 2.99
CA HIS A 210 14.38 0.14 4.08
C HIS A 210 14.59 -1.37 3.88
N TYR A 211 15.59 -1.73 3.08
CA TYR A 211 15.93 -3.14 2.79
C TYR A 211 16.80 -3.77 3.88
N PRO A 212 16.78 -5.10 3.97
CA PRO A 212 15.70 -6.06 3.80
C PRO A 212 15.21 -6.51 5.16
N GLU A 213 14.06 -6.02 5.59
CA GLU A 213 13.42 -6.66 6.71
C GLU A 213 12.98 -8.07 6.29
N LYS A 214 13.65 -9.11 6.80
CA LYS A 214 13.24 -10.49 6.58
C LYS A 214 12.13 -10.84 7.56
N PHE A 215 10.96 -11.23 7.05
CA PHE A 215 9.82 -11.62 7.89
C PHE A 215 9.92 -13.05 8.45
N GLY A 216 11.01 -13.77 8.16
CA GLY A 216 11.22 -15.15 8.59
C GLY A 216 10.36 -16.18 7.87
N ILE A 217 9.58 -15.76 6.88
CA ILE A 217 8.75 -16.59 6.00
C ILE A 217 9.02 -16.21 4.54
N GLN A 218 8.74 -17.14 3.63
CA GLN A 218 8.69 -16.84 2.20
C GLN A 218 7.23 -16.79 1.75
N PHE A 219 6.94 -15.85 0.85
CA PHE A 219 5.58 -15.63 0.34
C PHE A 219 5.34 -16.43 -0.94
N HIS A 220 4.16 -16.94 -1.11
CA HIS A 220 3.69 -17.57 -2.34
C HIS A 220 3.26 -16.52 -3.37
N TYR A 221 2.73 -15.39 -2.87
CA TYR A 221 2.20 -14.29 -3.67
C TYR A 221 2.62 -12.97 -3.07
N ILE A 222 3.15 -12.06 -3.89
CA ILE A 222 3.49 -10.69 -3.49
C ILE A 222 2.77 -9.73 -4.44
N PHE A 223 2.02 -8.79 -3.88
CA PHE A 223 1.34 -7.71 -4.57
C PHE A 223 2.07 -6.40 -4.28
N LEU A 224 2.77 -5.85 -5.28
CA LEU A 224 3.41 -4.54 -5.25
C LEU A 224 2.81 -3.71 -6.38
N ARG A 225 1.61 -3.18 -6.16
CA ARG A 225 0.79 -2.62 -7.23
C ARG A 225 0.62 -1.11 -7.08
N ASN A 226 0.73 -0.42 -8.22
CA ASN A 226 0.48 1.02 -8.33
C ASN A 226 1.34 1.88 -7.40
N VAL A 227 2.60 1.51 -7.20
CA VAL A 227 3.56 2.19 -6.36
C VAL A 227 4.92 2.43 -7.02
N LEU A 228 5.33 1.58 -8.00
CA LEU A 228 6.66 1.65 -8.61
C LEU A 228 6.91 2.96 -9.35
N PHE A 229 5.88 3.55 -9.95
CA PHE A 229 5.99 4.81 -10.68
C PHE A 229 6.28 6.03 -9.79
N TYR A 230 6.22 5.89 -8.46
CA TYR A 230 6.65 6.93 -7.54
C TYR A 230 8.16 6.92 -7.28
N PHE A 231 8.82 5.78 -7.53
CA PHE A 231 10.24 5.63 -7.27
C PHE A 231 11.11 6.00 -8.48
N PRO A 232 12.30 6.56 -8.26
CA PRO A 232 13.34 6.54 -9.29
C PRO A 232 13.60 5.10 -9.75
N PRO A 233 13.95 4.87 -11.04
CA PRO A 233 14.14 3.51 -11.59
C PRO A 233 15.08 2.64 -10.74
N SER A 234 16.22 3.19 -10.30
CA SER A 234 17.19 2.46 -9.45
C SER A 234 16.64 2.10 -8.07
N THR A 235 15.78 2.94 -7.48
CA THR A 235 15.10 2.65 -6.21
C THR A 235 14.05 1.58 -6.42
N GLY A 236 13.21 1.71 -7.47
CA GLY A 236 12.20 0.72 -7.80
C GLY A 236 12.79 -0.67 -8.02
N GLU A 237 13.91 -0.78 -8.75
CA GLU A 237 14.59 -2.06 -8.95
C GLU A 237 15.09 -2.67 -7.64
N LYS A 238 15.68 -1.88 -6.75
CA LYS A 238 16.11 -2.35 -5.42
C LYS A 238 14.93 -2.85 -4.59
N VAL A 239 13.80 -2.13 -4.59
CA VAL A 239 12.54 -2.55 -3.93
C VAL A 239 12.11 -3.91 -4.47
N VAL A 240 11.97 -4.04 -5.79
CA VAL A 240 11.54 -5.30 -6.41
C VAL A 240 12.49 -6.44 -6.07
N ARG A 241 13.82 -6.26 -6.19
CA ARG A 241 14.79 -7.29 -5.81
C ARG A 241 14.64 -7.73 -4.35
N ALA A 242 14.43 -6.79 -3.43
CA ALA A 242 14.24 -7.09 -2.01
C ALA A 242 12.98 -7.94 -1.77
N LEU A 243 11.87 -7.60 -2.43
CA LEU A 243 10.63 -8.36 -2.32
C LEU A 243 10.75 -9.74 -2.99
N VAL A 244 11.36 -9.83 -4.17
CA VAL A 244 11.58 -11.09 -4.90
C VAL A 244 12.46 -12.06 -4.08
N SER A 245 13.39 -11.55 -3.26
CA SER A 245 14.18 -12.38 -2.37
C SER A 245 13.33 -13.13 -1.33
N GLN A 246 12.16 -12.60 -1.00
CA GLN A 246 11.21 -13.20 -0.06
C GLN A 246 10.07 -13.98 -0.75
N LEU A 247 10.04 -13.99 -2.10
CA LEU A 247 9.10 -14.79 -2.88
C LEU A 247 9.64 -16.23 -2.99
N GLN A 248 8.77 -17.22 -2.80
CA GLN A 248 9.12 -18.63 -2.98
C GLN A 248 9.43 -18.94 -4.45
N PRO A 249 10.30 -19.93 -4.74
CA PRO A 249 10.40 -20.51 -6.09
C PRO A 249 9.03 -21.00 -6.57
N GLY A 250 8.64 -20.60 -7.78
CA GLY A 250 7.30 -20.86 -8.34
C GLY A 250 6.22 -19.87 -7.90
N GLY A 251 6.50 -18.97 -6.95
CA GLY A 251 5.57 -17.93 -6.48
C GLY A 251 5.30 -16.85 -7.52
N LEU A 252 4.18 -16.13 -7.36
CA LEU A 252 3.77 -15.05 -8.27
C LEU A 252 4.00 -13.66 -7.65
N PHE A 253 4.47 -12.75 -8.49
CA PHE A 253 4.67 -11.34 -8.19
C PHE A 253 3.76 -10.50 -9.08
N PHE A 254 2.92 -9.66 -8.46
CA PHE A 254 1.93 -8.83 -9.13
C PHE A 254 2.34 -7.36 -9.05
N VAL A 255 2.34 -6.66 -10.18
CA VAL A 255 2.48 -5.20 -10.26
C VAL A 255 1.23 -4.58 -10.87
N GLY A 256 1.03 -3.28 -10.78
CA GLY A 256 -0.14 -2.62 -11.39
C GLY A 256 -0.14 -2.77 -12.91
N LEU A 257 -1.32 -2.73 -13.55
CA LEU A 257 -1.47 -2.94 -15.01
C LEU A 257 -0.67 -1.92 -15.86
N THR A 258 -0.35 -0.76 -15.31
CA THR A 258 0.46 0.27 -15.98
C THR A 258 1.95 0.17 -15.64
N GLU A 259 2.33 -0.82 -14.82
CA GLU A 259 3.71 -1.04 -14.37
C GLU A 259 4.31 -2.27 -15.07
N SER A 260 5.62 -2.26 -15.31
CA SER A 260 6.33 -3.36 -15.96
C SER A 260 7.70 -3.59 -15.33
N LEU A 261 8.09 -4.85 -15.16
CA LEU A 261 9.41 -5.24 -14.69
C LEU A 261 10.35 -5.68 -15.81
N GLN A 262 9.91 -5.61 -17.10
CA GLN A 262 10.68 -6.12 -18.24
C GLN A 262 12.05 -5.44 -18.43
N HIS A 263 12.19 -4.22 -17.91
CA HIS A 263 13.44 -3.46 -17.96
C HIS A 263 14.34 -3.68 -16.72
N MET A 264 13.89 -4.55 -15.79
CA MET A 264 14.61 -4.89 -14.55
C MET A 264 15.10 -6.33 -14.62
N ASP A 265 16.39 -6.53 -14.36
CA ASP A 265 16.95 -7.89 -14.21
C ASP A 265 16.72 -8.36 -12.75
N VAL A 266 15.53 -8.90 -12.50
CA VAL A 266 15.10 -9.34 -11.15
C VAL A 266 14.83 -10.84 -11.05
N GLY A 267 15.17 -11.61 -12.10
CA GLY A 267 15.04 -13.07 -12.12
C GLY A 267 13.58 -13.55 -12.08
N LEU A 268 12.65 -12.81 -12.71
CA LEU A 268 11.25 -13.16 -12.82
C LEU A 268 10.85 -13.35 -14.29
N GLU A 269 9.96 -14.29 -14.56
CA GLU A 269 9.38 -14.57 -15.88
C GLU A 269 7.96 -14.03 -15.97
N LEU A 270 7.63 -13.29 -17.03
CA LEU A 270 6.27 -12.80 -17.28
C LEU A 270 5.35 -13.99 -17.64
N VAL A 271 4.26 -14.16 -16.87
CA VAL A 271 3.30 -15.28 -17.10
C VAL A 271 1.90 -14.80 -17.43
N ASP A 272 1.55 -13.57 -17.09
CA ASP A 272 0.32 -12.89 -17.49
C ASP A 272 0.56 -11.37 -17.47
N VAL A 273 -0.40 -10.56 -17.91
CA VAL A 273 -0.30 -9.10 -17.90
C VAL A 273 0.01 -8.62 -16.48
N SER A 274 1.19 -7.99 -16.29
CA SER A 274 1.69 -7.48 -15.02
C SER A 274 1.78 -8.53 -13.90
N VAL A 275 1.89 -9.83 -14.26
CA VAL A 275 2.09 -10.95 -13.34
C VAL A 275 3.33 -11.72 -13.74
N TYR A 276 4.21 -11.91 -12.79
CA TYR A 276 5.52 -12.54 -12.98
C TYR A 276 5.66 -13.74 -12.06
N ARG A 277 6.36 -14.78 -12.54
CA ARG A 277 6.68 -15.98 -11.76
C ARG A 277 8.17 -16.04 -11.44
N LYS A 278 8.49 -16.37 -10.19
CA LYS A 278 9.85 -16.75 -9.84
C LYS A 278 10.12 -18.19 -10.30
N PRO A 279 11.15 -18.44 -11.11
CA PRO A 279 11.46 -19.79 -11.56
C PRO A 279 11.59 -20.78 -10.40
N LYS A 280 11.12 -22.01 -10.56
CA LYS A 280 11.46 -23.11 -9.65
C LYS A 280 12.93 -23.41 -9.89
N SER A 281 13.79 -23.28 -8.86
CA SER A 281 15.24 -23.52 -8.95
C SER A 281 15.55 -24.82 -9.71
N GLY A 282 16.28 -24.72 -10.85
CA GLY A 282 16.64 -25.89 -11.65
C GLY A 282 16.97 -25.64 -13.12
N ARG A 283 17.00 -24.39 -13.60
CA ARG A 283 17.72 -24.07 -14.83
C ARG A 283 18.90 -23.15 -14.46
N ALA A 284 20.04 -23.80 -14.18
CA ALA A 284 21.31 -23.17 -14.53
C ALA A 284 21.18 -22.78 -16.01
N VAL A 285 21.40 -21.52 -16.32
CA VAL A 285 21.66 -21.11 -17.70
C VAL A 285 22.96 -21.79 -18.01
N ASP A 286 22.88 -22.92 -18.75
CA ASP A 286 24.05 -23.49 -19.41
C ASP A 286 24.50 -22.40 -20.40
N GLU A 287 25.80 -22.09 -20.30
CA GLU A 287 26.55 -21.12 -21.08
C GLU A 287 26.43 -21.31 -22.60
#